data_0acbf7745a746f434ee6a195327d2bd4
#
_entry.id   0acbf7745a746f434ee6a195327d2bd4
#
_cell.length_a   1.000
_cell.length_b   1.000
_cell.length_c   1.000
_cell.angle_alpha   90.00
_cell.angle_beta   90.00
_cell.angle_gamma   90.00
#
_symmetry.space_group_name_H-M   'P 1'
#
loop_
_entity.id
_entity.type
_entity.pdbx_description
1 polymer ?
#
loop_
_entity_poly.entity_id
_entity_poly.type
_entity_poly.pdbx_seq_one_letter_code
_entity_poly.pdbx_strand_id
1 'polypeptide(L)'
;MADEENQEDELLALASIYDERIFVQSSEEKGGQFNVFLDLPKPFKLKVRSRHNSKGSRRHRDRKKEQDSNVAQKDVPDHEDYDLLEVQYLPPIILNFRFPKDYPSKNPPLFTLSCKWLSVFQLSKLCKCLDKMWCEDGGGEVIMFRWLQFLQDETVAALNMKSPFPLRFKKPWQQKNGRRVWDDRAFQDVASYYTLVNSILEYDQEEKRRVFRNSYFTCTVCFCEKPGSFCIEFQDCGHVFCVDCMRGYFKVQIEDGAVRALNCPTEKCESQALPFQVKELVSPELFAKYDRFLLQYSLDGMSDIVYCPRPSCQTAVLLESESSMGVCSSCSFAFCAFCKHTYHGISPCLIRSDDMRKLHDEYTSASEEEKKFMEKRFGKQRLQQMVEEVVSEKWLYSNAKQCPTCKASIQKIDGCNKMTCIKCRAYFCWLCMETLSRSNPYQHFNAPGSQCFNRLFEGIEEDEDIEDDDDDWWNV
;
A
#
# COMPACT_ATOMS: atom_id res chain seq x y z
N MET A 1 46.83 37.96 26.25
CA MET A 1 47.48 36.81 26.93
C MET A 1 46.44 36.06 27.77
N ALA A 2 45.81 36.67 28.80
CA ALA A 2 44.85 35.92 29.62
C ALA A 2 43.59 35.44 28.87
N ASP A 3 43.02 36.27 27.99
CA ASP A 3 41.89 35.88 27.20
C ASP A 3 42.21 34.80 26.15
N GLU A 4 43.37 34.84 25.58
CA GLU A 4 43.84 33.86 24.62
C GLU A 4 44.04 32.48 25.22
N GLU A 5 44.57 32.45 26.45
CA GLU A 5 44.77 31.24 27.26
C GLU A 5 43.42 30.64 27.65
N ASN A 6 42.47 31.47 28.16
CA ASN A 6 41.13 31.07 28.49
C ASN A 6 40.36 30.46 27.27
N GLN A 7 40.52 31.03 26.09
CA GLN A 7 39.93 30.53 24.86
C GLN A 7 40.47 29.15 24.46
N GLU A 8 41.79 28.96 24.58
CA GLU A 8 42.44 27.68 24.26
C GLU A 8 42.08 26.61 25.26
N ASP A 9 42.04 26.95 26.56
CA ASP A 9 41.64 26.04 27.63
C ASP A 9 40.16 25.63 27.47
N GLU A 10 39.25 26.57 27.12
CA GLU A 10 37.86 26.24 26.90
C GLU A 10 37.68 25.32 25.70
N LEU A 11 38.35 25.59 24.54
CA LEU A 11 38.28 24.70 23.37
C LEU A 11 38.82 23.31 23.67
N LEU A 12 39.94 23.24 24.44
CA LEU A 12 40.49 21.95 24.85
C LEU A 12 39.54 21.19 25.76
N ALA A 13 38.92 21.88 26.73
CA ALA A 13 37.92 21.30 27.64
C ALA A 13 36.70 20.78 26.83
N LEU A 14 36.18 21.58 25.90
CA LEU A 14 35.06 21.19 25.07
C LEU A 14 35.38 19.97 24.18
N ALA A 15 36.57 19.91 23.59
CA ALA A 15 37.04 18.77 22.80
C ALA A 15 37.27 17.51 23.64
N SER A 16 37.56 17.65 24.95
CA SER A 16 37.69 16.50 25.84
C SER A 16 36.36 15.96 26.38
N ILE A 17 35.34 16.82 26.49
CA ILE A 17 34.03 16.48 27.04
C ILE A 17 33.11 15.88 25.95
N TYR A 18 33.16 16.43 24.75
CA TYR A 18 32.26 16.10 23.64
C TYR A 18 32.97 15.34 22.53
N ASP A 19 32.30 14.31 22.01
CA ASP A 19 32.79 13.58 20.82
C ASP A 19 32.65 14.42 19.54
N GLU A 20 33.32 13.97 18.47
CA GLU A 20 33.31 14.63 17.15
C GLU A 20 31.91 14.77 16.54
N ARG A 21 30.94 14.00 17.00
CA ARG A 21 29.55 14.10 16.56
C ARG A 21 28.86 15.33 17.15
N ILE A 22 29.20 15.66 18.39
CA ILE A 22 28.62 16.80 19.12
C ILE A 22 29.42 18.06 18.85
N PHE A 23 30.73 17.99 18.91
CA PHE A 23 31.61 19.14 18.77
C PHE A 23 32.66 18.92 17.67
N VAL A 24 32.71 19.86 16.72
CA VAL A 24 33.74 19.92 15.66
C VAL A 24 34.47 21.24 15.80
N GLN A 25 35.74 21.18 16.21
CA GLN A 25 36.58 22.35 16.34
C GLN A 25 37.01 22.87 14.93
N SER A 26 36.99 24.18 14.75
CA SER A 26 37.48 24.80 13.52
C SER A 26 39.01 24.72 13.45
N SER A 27 39.54 24.41 12.26
CA SER A 27 40.99 24.43 11.99
C SER A 27 41.55 25.81 11.66
N GLU A 28 40.69 26.77 11.25
CA GLU A 28 41.09 28.07 10.76
C GLU A 28 40.93 29.19 11.79
N GLU A 29 39.96 29.06 12.70
CA GLU A 29 39.60 30.10 13.67
C GLU A 29 39.44 29.50 15.08
N LYS A 30 39.64 30.35 16.13
CA LYS A 30 39.32 29.97 17.50
C LYS A 30 37.78 29.85 17.69
N GLY A 31 37.26 28.67 17.42
CA GLY A 31 35.81 28.39 17.47
C GLY A 31 35.48 26.99 16.97
N GLY A 32 34.21 26.77 16.64
CA GLY A 32 33.75 25.45 16.18
C GLY A 32 32.26 25.40 15.93
N GLN A 33 31.78 24.19 15.74
CA GLN A 33 30.38 23.87 15.56
C GLN A 33 29.92 22.84 16.59
N PHE A 34 28.78 23.11 17.21
CA PHE A 34 28.08 22.14 18.04
C PHE A 34 26.81 21.65 17.37
N ASN A 35 26.61 20.34 17.41
CA ASN A 35 25.34 19.68 17.04
C ASN A 35 24.60 19.36 18.37
N VAL A 36 23.61 20.17 18.70
CA VAL A 36 22.86 20.03 19.95
C VAL A 36 21.64 19.15 19.72
N PHE A 37 21.65 17.98 20.31
CA PHE A 37 20.55 17.01 20.27
C PHE A 37 19.59 17.24 21.43
N LEU A 38 18.30 17.41 21.15
CA LEU A 38 17.29 17.59 22.18
C LEU A 38 16.79 16.24 22.69
N ASP A 39 16.64 16.12 24.00
CA ASP A 39 15.95 14.97 24.59
C ASP A 39 14.43 15.18 24.55
N LEU A 40 13.80 14.53 23.60
CA LEU A 40 12.37 14.60 23.35
C LEU A 40 11.68 13.28 23.68
N PRO A 41 10.42 13.31 24.14
CA PRO A 41 9.66 12.08 24.35
C PRO A 41 9.56 11.25 23.07
N LYS A 42 9.80 9.94 23.14
CA LYS A 42 9.81 9.02 22.02
C LYS A 42 8.57 8.11 22.06
N PRO A 43 7.75 8.04 20.98
CA PRO A 43 7.85 8.81 19.73
C PRO A 43 7.39 10.26 19.88
N PHE A 44 8.04 11.18 19.16
CA PHE A 44 7.64 12.59 19.12
C PHE A 44 6.69 12.82 17.95
N LYS A 45 5.54 13.47 18.22
CA LYS A 45 4.50 13.69 17.22
C LYS A 45 4.62 15.08 16.61
N LEU A 46 4.71 15.12 15.29
CA LEU A 46 4.75 16.34 14.49
C LEU A 46 3.44 16.52 13.74
N LYS A 47 2.96 17.78 13.68
CA LYS A 47 1.80 18.17 12.91
C LYS A 47 2.26 18.71 11.56
N VAL A 48 1.99 17.96 10.47
CA VAL A 48 2.39 18.31 9.11
C VAL A 48 1.18 18.60 8.23
N ARG A 49 1.31 19.49 7.23
CA ARG A 49 0.21 19.80 6.30
C ARG A 49 -0.05 18.61 5.38
N SER A 50 -1.31 18.20 5.26
CA SER A 50 -1.72 17.12 4.39
C SER A 50 -1.51 17.45 2.92
N ARG A 51 -1.08 16.44 2.11
CA ARG A 51 -0.83 16.59 0.66
C ARG A 51 -2.12 16.63 -0.18
N HIS A 52 -3.28 16.33 0.40
CA HIS A 52 -4.51 16.08 -0.38
C HIS A 52 -5.19 17.33 -0.95
N ASN A 53 -4.77 18.57 -0.64
CA ASN A 53 -5.49 19.79 -1.03
C ASN A 53 -4.83 20.66 -2.12
N SER A 54 -3.96 20.12 -2.99
CA SER A 54 -3.41 20.91 -4.12
C SER A 54 -4.07 20.66 -5.49
N LYS A 55 -5.16 19.88 -5.57
CA LYS A 55 -5.93 19.71 -6.82
C LYS A 55 -7.39 20.04 -6.61
N GLY A 56 -7.75 21.27 -6.96
CA GLY A 56 -9.13 21.60 -7.30
C GLY A 56 -9.82 22.62 -6.44
N SER A 57 -9.58 23.90 -6.66
CA SER A 57 -10.64 24.91 -6.69
C SER A 57 -10.16 26.16 -7.44
N ARG A 58 -10.07 26.06 -8.75
CA ARG A 58 -10.26 27.24 -9.59
C ARG A 58 -11.75 27.50 -9.65
N ARG A 59 -12.32 28.16 -8.65
CA ARG A 59 -13.65 28.76 -8.73
C ARG A 59 -13.55 29.97 -9.64
N HIS A 60 -14.22 29.93 -10.77
CA HIS A 60 -14.61 31.05 -11.59
C HIS A 60 -15.14 32.19 -10.69
N ARG A 61 -14.40 33.29 -10.61
CA ARG A 61 -14.93 34.55 -10.07
C ARG A 61 -15.59 35.28 -11.22
N ASP A 62 -16.89 35.12 -11.33
CA ASP A 62 -17.73 36.09 -12.06
C ASP A 62 -17.66 37.43 -11.33
N ARG A 63 -17.22 38.44 -12.11
CA ARG A 63 -17.26 39.86 -11.70
C ARG A 63 -18.70 40.33 -11.71
N LYS A 64 -19.28 40.54 -10.53
CA LYS A 64 -20.32 41.55 -10.33
C LYS A 64 -19.84 42.55 -9.31
N LYS A 65 -19.77 43.81 -9.75
CA LYS A 65 -19.60 44.99 -8.91
C LYS A 65 -20.87 45.17 -8.08
N GLU A 66 -20.68 45.35 -6.79
CA GLU A 66 -21.56 46.23 -6.00
C GLU A 66 -20.80 46.76 -4.78
N GLN A 67 -20.96 48.06 -4.57
CA GLN A 67 -20.40 48.87 -3.50
C GLN A 67 -21.17 48.56 -2.20
N ASP A 68 -20.50 48.51 -1.09
CA ASP A 68 -20.66 49.27 0.14
C ASP A 68 -20.33 48.50 1.43
N SER A 69 -19.72 49.27 2.33
CA SER A 69 -19.71 49.20 3.80
C SER A 69 -18.79 48.21 4.53
N ASN A 70 -17.84 48.81 5.25
CA ASN A 70 -17.10 48.40 6.43
C ASN A 70 -17.77 47.34 7.29
N VAL A 71 -17.20 46.17 7.34
CA VAL A 71 -17.28 45.25 8.48
C VAL A 71 -15.93 44.54 8.66
N ALA A 72 -15.41 44.61 9.88
CA ALA A 72 -14.17 44.00 10.32
C ALA A 72 -14.09 42.53 9.91
N GLN A 73 -13.05 42.19 9.16
CA GLN A 73 -12.70 40.79 8.86
C GLN A 73 -12.34 40.03 10.14
N LYS A 74 -13.27 39.25 10.66
CA LYS A 74 -13.00 38.17 11.59
C LYS A 74 -12.24 37.09 10.80
N ASP A 75 -11.08 36.71 11.32
CA ASP A 75 -10.29 35.56 10.86
C ASP A 75 -11.17 34.31 10.79
N VAL A 76 -11.46 33.86 9.59
CA VAL A 76 -12.03 32.54 9.36
C VAL A 76 -10.89 31.53 9.59
N PRO A 77 -11.01 30.56 10.51
CA PRO A 77 -9.99 29.55 10.68
C PRO A 77 -9.92 28.72 9.40
N ASP A 78 -8.77 28.80 8.69
CA ASP A 78 -8.42 27.87 7.65
C ASP A 78 -8.44 26.45 8.24
N HIS A 79 -9.39 25.62 7.83
CA HIS A 79 -9.36 24.17 8.04
C HIS A 79 -8.24 23.58 7.16
N GLU A 80 -6.99 23.80 7.59
CA GLU A 80 -5.86 23.06 7.04
C GLU A 80 -5.95 21.64 7.60
N ASP A 81 -6.12 20.64 6.74
CA ASP A 81 -6.00 19.22 7.10
C ASP A 81 -4.54 18.94 7.46
N TYR A 82 -4.32 18.43 8.66
CA TYR A 82 -2.99 18.08 9.16
C TYR A 82 -2.89 16.58 9.37
N ASP A 83 -1.79 16.02 8.89
CA ASP A 83 -1.38 14.66 9.19
C ASP A 83 -0.47 14.65 10.43
N LEU A 84 -0.54 13.57 11.21
CA LEU A 84 0.37 13.34 12.32
C LEU A 84 1.53 12.45 11.85
N LEU A 85 2.74 12.96 12.00
CA LEU A 85 3.97 12.25 11.71
C LEU A 85 4.66 11.90 13.03
N GLU A 86 4.95 10.62 13.25
CA GLU A 86 5.70 10.16 14.42
C GLU A 86 7.15 9.92 14.05
N VAL A 87 8.06 10.52 14.82
CA VAL A 87 9.51 10.39 14.65
C VAL A 87 10.17 10.07 16.00
N GLN A 88 11.29 9.36 15.98
CA GLN A 88 12.08 9.07 17.18
C GLN A 88 13.25 10.04 17.33
N TYR A 89 13.75 10.56 16.22
CA TYR A 89 14.91 11.45 16.18
C TYR A 89 14.61 12.66 15.32
N LEU A 90 15.08 13.82 15.79
CA LEU A 90 15.03 15.07 15.04
C LEU A 90 16.44 15.58 14.75
N PRO A 91 16.66 16.28 13.61
CA PRO A 91 17.93 16.92 13.32
C PRO A 91 18.36 17.84 14.46
N PRO A 92 19.66 17.93 14.77
CA PRO A 92 20.16 18.77 15.87
C PRO A 92 19.95 20.26 15.57
N ILE A 93 20.02 21.07 16.64
CA ILE A 93 20.26 22.51 16.54
C ILE A 93 21.75 22.66 16.33
N ILE A 94 22.16 23.41 15.30
CA ILE A 94 23.56 23.67 14.98
C ILE A 94 23.92 25.04 15.55
N LEU A 95 24.86 25.06 16.48
CA LEU A 95 25.45 26.27 17.02
C LEU A 95 26.88 26.42 16.43
N ASN A 96 27.05 27.35 15.50
CA ASN A 96 28.39 27.75 15.06
C ASN A 96 28.86 28.94 15.89
N PHE A 97 30.09 28.90 16.38
CA PHE A 97 30.62 29.98 17.20
C PHE A 97 32.08 30.28 16.85
N ARG A 98 32.48 31.50 17.19
CA ARG A 98 33.84 31.99 17.07
C ARG A 98 34.13 32.94 18.23
N PHE A 99 35.34 32.83 18.83
CA PHE A 99 35.78 33.72 19.88
C PHE A 99 36.35 35.02 19.32
N PRO A 100 35.84 36.20 19.71
CA PRO A 100 36.52 37.46 19.45
C PRO A 100 37.75 37.58 20.35
N LYS A 101 38.67 38.47 19.99
CA LYS A 101 39.99 38.61 20.67
C LYS A 101 39.89 38.97 22.16
N ASP A 102 38.82 39.63 22.55
CA ASP A 102 38.53 40.12 23.90
C ASP A 102 37.43 39.29 24.61
N TYR A 103 37.20 38.09 24.15
CA TYR A 103 36.46 37.06 24.86
C TYR A 103 37.40 36.34 25.83
N PRO A 104 36.99 36.01 27.06
CA PRO A 104 35.71 36.26 27.71
C PRO A 104 35.63 37.60 28.45
N SER A 105 36.68 38.40 28.49
CA SER A 105 36.75 39.56 29.38
C SER A 105 35.79 40.68 29.03
N LYS A 106 35.43 40.89 27.76
CA LYS A 106 34.61 42.03 27.34
C LYS A 106 33.45 41.64 26.45
N ASN A 107 33.64 40.74 25.52
CA ASN A 107 32.62 40.40 24.51
C ASN A 107 32.24 38.93 24.54
N PRO A 108 30.97 38.60 24.23
CA PRO A 108 30.50 37.22 24.13
C PRO A 108 31.07 36.52 22.88
N PRO A 109 31.00 35.21 22.78
CA PRO A 109 31.23 34.48 21.55
C PRO A 109 30.33 35.02 20.42
N LEU A 110 30.89 35.20 19.24
CA LEU A 110 30.12 35.43 18.03
C LEU A 110 29.48 34.08 17.62
N PHE A 111 28.19 34.05 17.42
CA PHE A 111 27.53 32.78 17.11
C PHE A 111 26.40 32.91 16.10
N THR A 112 26.02 31.78 15.51
CA THR A 112 24.80 31.60 14.72
C THR A 112 24.10 30.33 15.11
N LEU A 113 22.77 30.35 15.13
CA LEU A 113 21.93 29.17 15.38
C LEU A 113 21.22 28.77 14.08
N SER A 114 21.38 27.55 13.68
CA SER A 114 20.60 26.98 12.58
C SER A 114 19.89 25.69 12.99
N CYS A 115 18.71 25.47 12.41
CA CYS A 115 17.96 24.25 12.61
C CYS A 115 16.99 24.04 11.45
N LYS A 116 16.80 22.79 11.03
CA LYS A 116 15.87 22.48 9.93
C LYS A 116 14.41 22.66 10.33
N TRP A 117 14.02 22.22 11.51
CA TRP A 117 12.61 22.07 11.93
C TRP A 117 12.11 23.15 12.89
N LEU A 118 12.98 23.90 13.54
CA LEU A 118 12.61 25.09 14.31
C LEU A 118 12.46 26.31 13.37
N SER A 119 11.40 27.08 13.58
CA SER A 119 11.19 28.32 12.83
C SER A 119 12.21 29.39 13.22
N VAL A 120 12.50 30.33 12.32
CA VAL A 120 13.41 31.47 12.56
C VAL A 120 13.00 32.26 13.83
N PHE A 121 11.71 32.39 14.14
CA PHE A 121 11.24 33.06 15.35
C PHE A 121 11.59 32.30 16.62
N GLN A 122 11.53 30.96 16.60
CA GLN A 122 11.94 30.13 17.74
C GLN A 122 13.44 30.19 17.96
N LEU A 123 14.22 30.09 16.89
CA LEU A 123 15.67 30.27 16.93
C LEU A 123 16.07 31.67 17.43
N SER A 124 15.40 32.73 16.95
CA SER A 124 15.62 34.10 17.44
C SER A 124 15.33 34.26 18.93
N LYS A 125 14.36 33.49 19.48
CA LYS A 125 14.08 33.46 20.91
C LYS A 125 15.23 32.80 21.67
N LEU A 126 15.78 31.71 21.15
CA LEU A 126 16.96 31.06 21.74
C LEU A 126 18.19 31.96 21.70
N CYS A 127 18.45 32.68 20.58
CA CYS A 127 19.54 33.65 20.51
C CYS A 127 19.45 34.70 21.64
N LYS A 128 18.24 35.23 21.89
CA LYS A 128 18.01 36.18 22.98
C LYS A 128 18.22 35.57 24.36
N CYS A 129 17.92 34.29 24.57
CA CYS A 129 18.21 33.61 25.83
C CYS A 129 19.71 33.48 26.06
N LEU A 130 20.49 33.13 25.01
CA LEU A 130 21.95 33.04 25.10
C LEU A 130 22.58 34.40 25.42
N ASP A 131 22.12 35.48 24.74
CA ASP A 131 22.57 36.85 25.03
C ASP A 131 22.25 37.25 26.49
N LYS A 132 21.05 36.89 26.97
CA LYS A 132 20.62 37.20 28.34
C LYS A 132 21.50 36.48 29.37
N MET A 133 21.83 35.21 29.14
CA MET A 133 22.73 34.44 30.03
C MET A 133 24.12 35.10 30.13
N TRP A 134 24.67 35.56 28.97
CA TRP A 134 25.94 36.30 28.98
C TRP A 134 25.87 37.58 29.85
N CYS A 135 24.76 38.34 29.70
CA CYS A 135 24.55 39.58 30.44
C CYS A 135 24.36 39.35 31.98
N GLU A 136 23.69 38.26 32.37
CA GLU A 136 23.43 37.91 33.76
C GLU A 136 24.69 37.45 34.49
N ASP A 137 25.61 36.79 33.79
CA ASP A 137 26.90 36.34 34.35
C ASP A 137 27.91 37.49 34.51
N GLY A 138 27.57 38.67 33.96
CA GLY A 138 28.38 39.88 34.08
C GLY A 138 29.63 39.93 33.22
N GLY A 139 29.89 38.93 32.36
CA GLY A 139 31.07 38.80 31.52
C GLY A 139 32.34 38.44 32.29
N GLY A 140 33.38 38.02 31.62
CA GLY A 140 34.69 37.69 32.21
C GLY A 140 34.90 36.20 32.47
N GLU A 141 33.88 35.36 32.35
CA GLU A 141 33.99 33.92 32.48
C GLU A 141 33.62 33.23 31.14
N VAL A 142 34.18 32.04 30.90
CA VAL A 142 33.87 31.19 29.77
C VAL A 142 32.44 30.67 29.82
N ILE A 143 31.69 30.72 28.68
CA ILE A 143 30.24 30.48 28.76
C ILE A 143 29.74 29.35 27.84
N MET A 144 30.57 28.79 26.93
CA MET A 144 30.10 27.83 25.95
C MET A 144 29.44 26.59 26.55
N PHE A 145 30.00 26.03 27.61
CA PHE A 145 29.44 24.86 28.30
C PHE A 145 28.01 25.15 28.80
N ARG A 146 27.80 26.31 29.42
CA ARG A 146 26.48 26.72 29.92
C ARG A 146 25.46 26.99 28.80
N TRP A 147 25.91 27.58 27.70
CA TRP A 147 25.05 27.73 26.50
C TRP A 147 24.61 26.40 25.93
N LEU A 148 25.53 25.44 25.86
CA LEU A 148 25.21 24.09 25.39
C LEU A 148 24.22 23.39 26.31
N GLN A 149 24.45 23.42 27.61
CA GLN A 149 23.57 22.84 28.61
C GLN A 149 22.16 23.45 28.49
N PHE A 150 22.06 24.78 28.42
CA PHE A 150 20.76 25.45 28.17
C PHE A 150 20.10 24.96 26.89
N LEU A 151 20.83 24.90 25.78
CA LEU A 151 20.27 24.44 24.52
C LEU A 151 19.84 22.98 24.56
N GLN A 152 20.50 22.10 25.30
CA GLN A 152 20.11 20.69 25.47
C GLN A 152 18.89 20.55 26.38
N ASP A 153 18.95 21.14 27.57
CA ASP A 153 18.02 20.82 28.65
C ASP A 153 16.80 21.74 28.70
N GLU A 154 16.98 23.04 28.35
CA GLU A 154 15.95 24.04 28.58
C GLU A 154 15.23 24.49 27.29
N THR A 155 15.70 24.14 26.10
CA THR A 155 15.06 24.55 24.84
C THR A 155 13.59 24.18 24.76
N VAL A 156 13.22 22.97 25.20
CA VAL A 156 11.82 22.48 25.17
C VAL A 156 10.93 23.37 26.04
N ALA A 157 11.39 23.72 27.23
CA ALA A 157 10.66 24.58 28.16
C ALA A 157 10.66 26.05 27.67
N ALA A 158 11.80 26.57 27.24
CA ALA A 158 11.96 27.94 26.74
C ALA A 158 11.07 28.21 25.53
N LEU A 159 10.89 27.23 24.66
CA LEU A 159 10.01 27.33 23.46
C LEU A 159 8.56 26.91 23.75
N ASN A 160 8.24 26.40 24.95
CA ASN A 160 6.95 25.84 25.33
C ASN A 160 6.46 24.81 24.31
N MET A 161 7.33 23.85 24.01
CA MET A 161 7.06 22.83 22.98
C MET A 161 6.08 21.80 23.52
N LYS A 162 5.01 21.55 22.78
CA LYS A 162 3.98 20.55 23.12
C LYS A 162 3.81 19.59 21.96
N SER A 163 3.67 18.31 22.27
CA SER A 163 3.32 17.28 21.28
C SER A 163 1.77 17.21 21.13
N PRO A 164 1.21 17.17 19.90
CA PRO A 164 1.90 17.22 18.61
C PRO A 164 2.43 18.62 18.26
N PHE A 165 3.70 18.67 17.83
CA PHE A 165 4.39 19.92 17.53
C PHE A 165 4.13 20.37 16.09
N PRO A 166 3.63 21.62 15.86
CA PRO A 166 3.33 22.09 14.52
C PRO A 166 4.60 22.50 13.77
N LEU A 167 4.91 21.80 12.67
CA LEU A 167 6.00 22.20 11.78
C LEU A 167 5.63 23.47 11.03
N ARG A 168 6.49 24.48 11.13
CA ARG A 168 6.30 25.78 10.49
C ARG A 168 7.47 26.11 9.59
N PHE A 169 7.14 26.46 8.36
CA PHE A 169 8.09 27.02 7.40
C PHE A 169 7.56 28.37 6.90
N LYS A 170 8.26 29.43 7.20
CA LYS A 170 7.97 30.77 6.65
C LYS A 170 9.27 31.35 6.12
N LYS A 171 9.31 31.61 4.82
CA LYS A 171 10.42 32.42 4.27
C LYS A 171 10.41 33.78 4.97
N PRO A 172 11.57 34.27 5.41
CA PRO A 172 11.67 35.62 5.98
C PRO A 172 11.19 36.64 4.94
N TRP A 173 10.10 37.33 5.22
CA TRP A 173 9.63 38.44 4.36
C TRP A 173 10.35 39.68 4.80
N GLN A 174 10.99 40.40 3.87
CA GLN A 174 11.43 41.75 4.12
C GLN A 174 10.16 42.63 4.29
N GLN A 175 9.86 43.03 5.51
CA GLN A 175 8.77 43.96 5.76
C GLN A 175 9.12 45.35 5.16
N LYS A 176 8.14 45.97 4.48
CA LYS A 176 8.25 47.27 3.82
C LYS A 176 8.68 48.43 4.74
N ASN A 177 8.73 48.26 6.07
CA ASN A 177 9.03 49.28 7.07
C ASN A 177 10.38 49.10 7.81
N GLY A 178 11.34 48.35 7.25
CA GLY A 178 12.74 48.38 7.72
C GLY A 178 13.03 47.78 9.12
N ARG A 179 12.03 47.32 9.87
CA ARG A 179 12.25 46.64 11.15
C ARG A 179 12.21 45.11 10.93
N ARG A 180 13.36 44.48 11.06
CA ARG A 180 13.44 43.01 11.11
C ARG A 180 12.81 42.51 12.40
N VAL A 181 11.98 41.51 12.32
CA VAL A 181 11.27 40.91 13.46
C VAL A 181 12.03 39.73 14.06
N TRP A 182 13.10 39.28 13.40
CA TRP A 182 13.93 38.14 13.79
C TRP A 182 15.38 38.51 13.93
N ASP A 183 16.14 37.67 14.65
CA ASP A 183 17.59 37.80 14.81
C ASP A 183 18.33 37.32 13.56
N ASP A 184 19.28 38.08 13.06
CA ASP A 184 20.06 37.76 11.86
C ASP A 184 20.99 36.54 12.06
N ARG A 185 21.20 36.11 13.31
CA ARG A 185 21.98 34.94 13.68
C ARG A 185 21.16 33.64 13.62
N ALA A 186 19.82 33.74 13.44
CA ALA A 186 18.91 32.62 13.43
C ALA A 186 18.55 32.21 12.00
N PHE A 187 18.81 30.96 11.65
CA PHE A 187 18.57 30.41 10.31
C PHE A 187 17.74 29.13 10.34
N GLN A 188 16.67 29.07 9.55
CA GLN A 188 16.00 27.80 9.26
C GLN A 188 16.61 27.25 7.96
N ASP A 189 17.46 26.23 8.08
CA ASP A 189 18.26 25.68 6.99
C ASP A 189 17.45 24.68 6.14
N VAL A 190 16.43 25.22 5.45
CA VAL A 190 15.61 24.47 4.48
C VAL A 190 15.10 25.39 3.38
N ALA A 191 14.98 24.87 2.17
CA ALA A 191 14.54 25.63 1.00
C ALA A 191 13.01 25.72 0.89
N SER A 192 12.28 24.72 1.39
CA SER A 192 10.82 24.62 1.28
C SER A 192 10.23 23.76 2.40
N TYR A 193 8.90 23.84 2.57
CA TYR A 193 8.18 22.96 3.51
C TYR A 193 8.32 21.47 3.15
N TYR A 194 8.34 21.14 1.88
CA TYR A 194 8.50 19.78 1.40
C TYR A 194 9.90 19.22 1.74
N THR A 195 10.95 20.01 1.49
CA THR A 195 12.32 19.62 1.86
C THR A 195 12.49 19.49 3.37
N LEU A 196 11.77 20.29 4.15
CA LEU A 196 11.73 20.18 5.61
C LEU A 196 11.22 18.80 6.06
N VAL A 197 10.03 18.40 5.60
CA VAL A 197 9.42 17.12 6.01
C VAL A 197 10.30 15.94 5.57
N ASN A 198 10.79 15.95 4.33
CA ASN A 198 11.66 14.88 3.85
C ASN A 198 12.98 14.80 4.65
N SER A 199 13.61 15.94 4.93
CA SER A 199 14.88 15.94 5.69
C SER A 199 14.72 15.43 7.13
N ILE A 200 13.54 15.62 7.73
CA ILE A 200 13.24 15.05 9.05
C ILE A 200 13.09 13.52 8.95
N LEU A 201 12.34 13.04 7.95
CA LEU A 201 12.13 11.60 7.75
C LEU A 201 13.43 10.87 7.42
N GLU A 202 14.25 11.44 6.53
CA GLU A 202 15.56 10.90 6.18
C GLU A 202 16.47 10.83 7.40
N TYR A 203 16.53 11.91 8.19
CA TYR A 203 17.31 11.94 9.41
C TYR A 203 16.86 10.92 10.46
N ASP A 204 15.53 10.81 10.69
CA ASP A 204 14.96 9.82 11.62
C ASP A 204 15.32 8.39 11.21
N GLN A 205 15.23 8.08 9.92
CA GLN A 205 15.59 6.76 9.39
C GLN A 205 17.09 6.50 9.51
N GLU A 206 17.92 7.49 9.22
CA GLU A 206 19.38 7.35 9.28
C GLU A 206 19.87 7.18 10.72
N GLU A 207 19.27 7.91 11.65
CA GLU A 207 19.59 7.81 13.06
C GLU A 207 19.09 6.48 13.66
N LYS A 208 17.93 5.99 13.29
CA LYS A 208 17.45 4.64 13.67
C LYS A 208 18.43 3.57 13.19
N ARG A 209 18.88 3.67 11.93
CA ARG A 209 19.89 2.74 11.38
C ARG A 209 21.22 2.84 12.14
N ARG A 210 21.65 4.05 12.51
CA ARG A 210 22.89 4.25 13.27
C ARG A 210 22.80 3.62 14.67
N VAL A 211 21.70 3.87 15.36
CA VAL A 211 21.46 3.30 16.70
C VAL A 211 21.39 1.78 16.61
N PHE A 212 20.65 1.24 15.63
CA PHE A 212 20.56 -0.19 15.40
C PHE A 212 21.96 -0.81 15.15
N ARG A 213 22.79 -0.23 14.29
CA ARG A 213 24.13 -0.75 13.98
C ARG A 213 25.04 -0.80 15.20
N ASN A 214 24.89 0.15 16.12
CA ASN A 214 25.72 0.26 17.32
C ASN A 214 25.17 -0.53 18.53
N SER A 215 23.93 -1.03 18.44
CA SER A 215 23.32 -1.86 19.47
C SER A 215 23.74 -3.32 19.30
N TYR A 216 23.70 -4.10 20.40
CA TYR A 216 23.99 -5.53 20.40
C TYR A 216 22.68 -6.32 20.50
N PHE A 217 22.59 -7.39 19.71
CA PHE A 217 21.41 -8.26 19.65
C PHE A 217 21.80 -9.73 19.77
N THR A 218 21.01 -10.49 20.53
CA THR A 218 21.15 -11.94 20.62
C THR A 218 20.31 -12.61 19.54
N CYS A 219 20.94 -13.30 18.59
CA CYS A 219 20.24 -14.05 17.55
C CYS A 219 19.58 -15.29 18.17
N THR A 220 18.26 -15.43 18.04
CA THR A 220 17.51 -16.59 18.58
C THR A 220 17.73 -17.89 17.82
N VAL A 221 18.40 -17.86 16.65
CA VAL A 221 18.74 -19.05 15.85
C VAL A 221 20.05 -19.67 16.32
N CYS A 222 21.12 -18.87 16.53
CA CYS A 222 22.43 -19.36 16.94
C CYS A 222 22.80 -18.98 18.39
N PHE A 223 21.97 -18.22 19.06
CA PHE A 223 22.16 -17.74 20.46
C PHE A 223 23.43 -16.93 20.67
N CYS A 224 24.05 -16.43 19.60
CA CYS A 224 25.23 -15.56 19.70
C CYS A 224 24.79 -14.10 19.77
N GLU A 225 25.45 -13.32 20.62
CA GLU A 225 25.33 -11.88 20.66
C GLU A 225 26.19 -11.25 19.58
N LYS A 226 25.61 -10.39 18.75
CA LYS A 226 26.30 -9.71 17.64
C LYS A 226 25.89 -8.23 17.57
N PRO A 227 26.81 -7.35 17.15
CA PRO A 227 26.43 -5.96 16.89
C PRO A 227 25.43 -5.88 15.73
N GLY A 228 24.54 -4.89 15.77
CA GLY A 228 23.49 -4.70 14.75
C GLY A 228 24.00 -4.55 13.32
N SER A 229 25.28 -4.15 13.14
CA SER A 229 25.94 -4.13 11.84
C SER A 229 26.03 -5.52 11.17
N PHE A 230 25.95 -6.60 11.94
CA PHE A 230 25.91 -8.00 11.50
C PHE A 230 24.54 -8.66 11.71
N CYS A 231 23.52 -7.85 11.93
CA CYS A 231 22.15 -8.29 12.14
C CYS A 231 21.19 -7.70 11.10
N ILE A 232 20.05 -8.34 10.94
CA ILE A 232 18.92 -7.86 10.15
C ILE A 232 17.67 -7.85 11.01
N GLU A 233 16.89 -6.79 10.88
CA GLU A 233 15.60 -6.62 11.52
C GLU A 233 14.47 -6.84 10.51
N PHE A 234 13.50 -7.69 10.84
CA PHE A 234 12.27 -7.82 10.06
C PHE A 234 11.38 -6.60 10.35
N GLN A 235 11.15 -5.75 9.35
CA GLN A 235 10.54 -4.44 9.54
C GLN A 235 9.12 -4.46 10.11
N ASP A 236 8.33 -5.49 9.76
CA ASP A 236 6.93 -5.56 10.19
C ASP A 236 6.76 -6.05 11.63
N CYS A 237 7.70 -6.87 12.13
CA CYS A 237 7.60 -7.45 13.48
C CYS A 237 8.73 -7.04 14.44
N GLY A 238 9.79 -6.40 13.95
CA GLY A 238 10.91 -5.92 14.77
C GLY A 238 11.84 -7.04 15.32
N HIS A 239 11.66 -8.30 14.92
CA HIS A 239 12.56 -9.38 15.32
C HIS A 239 13.90 -9.27 14.61
N VAL A 240 14.98 -9.50 15.39
CA VAL A 240 16.36 -9.32 14.92
C VAL A 240 17.10 -10.65 14.91
N PHE A 241 17.80 -10.93 13.81
CA PHE A 241 18.62 -12.14 13.64
C PHE A 241 19.98 -11.79 13.03
N CYS A 242 20.97 -12.63 13.22
CA CYS A 242 22.24 -12.39 12.55
C CYS A 242 22.17 -12.72 11.05
N VAL A 243 22.92 -11.94 10.27
CA VAL A 243 23.00 -12.05 8.80
C VAL A 243 23.37 -13.48 8.34
N ASP A 244 24.29 -14.16 9.05
CA ASP A 244 24.74 -15.49 8.67
C ASP A 244 23.62 -16.54 8.77
N CYS A 245 22.83 -16.49 9.86
CA CYS A 245 21.69 -17.38 10.03
C CYS A 245 20.62 -17.12 8.97
N MET A 246 20.30 -15.85 8.70
CA MET A 246 19.29 -15.50 7.70
C MET A 246 19.74 -15.81 6.28
N ARG A 247 21.02 -15.62 5.96
CA ARG A 247 21.58 -16.05 4.66
C ARG A 247 21.42 -17.53 4.44
N GLY A 248 21.76 -18.36 5.45
CA GLY A 248 21.58 -19.80 5.38
C GLY A 248 20.12 -20.21 5.22
N TYR A 249 19.24 -19.61 6.01
CA TYR A 249 17.80 -19.85 5.96
C TYR A 249 17.19 -19.48 4.60
N PHE A 250 17.45 -18.27 4.10
CA PHE A 250 16.92 -17.84 2.80
C PHE A 250 17.46 -18.66 1.64
N LYS A 251 18.74 -19.07 1.72
CA LYS A 251 19.33 -19.93 0.69
C LYS A 251 18.55 -21.23 0.55
N VAL A 252 18.29 -21.95 1.63
CA VAL A 252 17.55 -23.21 1.61
C VAL A 252 16.13 -23.00 1.07
N GLN A 253 15.41 -22.02 1.59
CA GLN A 253 14.02 -21.75 1.17
C GLN A 253 13.90 -21.38 -0.32
N ILE A 254 14.85 -20.61 -0.85
CA ILE A 254 14.85 -20.23 -2.27
C ILE A 254 15.28 -21.43 -3.16
N GLU A 255 16.23 -22.24 -2.70
CA GLU A 255 16.64 -23.44 -3.43
C GLU A 255 15.49 -24.44 -3.54
N ASP A 256 14.69 -24.61 -2.50
CA ASP A 256 13.49 -25.45 -2.45
C ASP A 256 12.28 -24.86 -3.17
N GLY A 257 12.39 -23.61 -3.67
CA GLY A 257 11.30 -22.91 -4.36
C GLY A 257 10.23 -22.34 -3.43
N ALA A 258 10.41 -22.41 -2.12
CA ALA A 258 9.47 -21.93 -1.11
C ALA A 258 9.59 -20.41 -0.87
N VAL A 259 9.56 -19.62 -1.94
CA VAL A 259 9.80 -18.17 -1.89
C VAL A 259 8.77 -17.36 -1.09
N ARG A 260 7.58 -17.92 -0.82
CA ARG A 260 6.57 -17.34 0.07
C ARG A 260 6.80 -17.65 1.55
N ALA A 261 7.68 -18.59 1.84
CA ALA A 261 7.98 -19.02 3.20
C ALA A 261 9.21 -18.32 3.79
N LEU A 262 9.63 -17.17 3.19
CA LEU A 262 10.68 -16.33 3.77
C LEU A 262 10.13 -15.52 4.96
N ASN A 263 9.48 -16.24 5.88
CA ASN A 263 8.87 -15.66 7.07
C ASN A 263 9.92 -15.47 8.17
N CYS A 264 9.57 -14.60 9.13
CA CYS A 264 10.34 -14.47 10.35
C CYS A 264 10.45 -15.84 11.07
N PRO A 265 11.66 -16.28 11.48
CA PRO A 265 11.83 -17.57 12.14
C PRO A 265 11.25 -17.66 13.56
N THR A 266 10.77 -16.58 14.12
CA THR A 266 10.14 -16.58 15.45
C THR A 266 8.81 -17.34 15.41
N GLU A 267 8.57 -18.19 16.39
CA GLU A 267 7.32 -18.95 16.51
C GLU A 267 6.09 -18.04 16.45
N LYS A 268 5.11 -18.44 15.66
CA LYS A 268 3.83 -17.72 15.46
C LYS A 268 3.95 -16.32 14.85
N CYS A 269 5.10 -16.00 14.26
CA CYS A 269 5.29 -14.74 13.55
C CYS A 269 5.04 -14.93 12.05
N GLU A 270 4.08 -14.19 11.49
CA GLU A 270 3.70 -14.26 10.06
C GLU A 270 4.40 -13.20 9.19
N SER A 271 5.25 -12.36 9.80
CA SER A 271 5.98 -11.32 9.07
C SER A 271 6.92 -11.91 8.04
N GLN A 272 6.95 -11.35 6.83
CA GLN A 272 7.77 -11.81 5.71
C GLN A 272 8.96 -10.88 5.48
N ALA A 273 10.06 -11.46 4.99
CA ALA A 273 11.21 -10.68 4.56
C ALA A 273 10.85 -9.86 3.30
N LEU A 274 11.21 -8.59 3.31
CA LEU A 274 11.01 -7.72 2.15
C LEU A 274 12.03 -8.04 1.05
N PRO A 275 11.67 -7.90 -0.25
CA PRO A 275 12.54 -8.25 -1.36
C PRO A 275 13.93 -7.59 -1.32
N PHE A 276 14.04 -6.35 -0.82
CA PHE A 276 15.33 -5.69 -0.67
C PHE A 276 16.21 -6.34 0.41
N GLN A 277 15.62 -6.85 1.51
CA GLN A 277 16.33 -7.58 2.57
C GLN A 277 16.87 -8.91 2.03
N VAL A 278 16.08 -9.60 1.22
CA VAL A 278 16.54 -10.83 0.54
C VAL A 278 17.72 -10.52 -0.38
N LYS A 279 17.63 -9.43 -1.17
CA LYS A 279 18.68 -9.00 -2.09
C LYS A 279 20.02 -8.70 -1.40
N GLU A 280 19.97 -8.12 -0.20
CA GLU A 280 21.18 -7.80 0.57
C GLU A 280 21.87 -9.07 1.16
N LEU A 281 21.09 -10.13 1.38
CA LEU A 281 21.57 -11.31 2.11
C LEU A 281 22.04 -12.45 1.21
N VAL A 282 21.48 -12.60 0.01
CA VAL A 282 21.76 -13.72 -0.87
C VAL A 282 22.64 -13.33 -2.07
N SER A 283 23.22 -14.31 -2.76
CA SER A 283 23.99 -14.05 -3.98
C SER A 283 23.10 -13.52 -5.11
N PRO A 284 23.65 -12.75 -6.08
CA PRO A 284 22.89 -12.26 -7.22
C PRO A 284 22.15 -13.34 -8.02
N GLU A 285 22.76 -14.53 -8.17
CA GLU A 285 22.15 -15.66 -8.86
C GLU A 285 20.95 -16.21 -8.08
N LEU A 286 21.07 -16.30 -6.76
CA LEU A 286 20.02 -16.79 -5.89
C LEU A 286 18.88 -15.77 -5.80
N PHE A 287 19.22 -14.48 -5.80
CA PHE A 287 18.21 -13.43 -5.87
C PHE A 287 17.45 -13.43 -7.20
N ALA A 288 18.14 -13.65 -8.33
CA ALA A 288 17.48 -13.79 -9.64
C ALA A 288 16.53 -15.00 -9.68
N LYS A 289 16.90 -16.10 -8.98
CA LYS A 289 16.02 -17.28 -8.81
C LYS A 289 14.79 -16.93 -7.97
N TYR A 290 14.98 -16.22 -6.85
CA TYR A 290 13.92 -15.73 -5.97
C TYR A 290 12.94 -14.80 -6.72
N ASP A 291 13.46 -13.80 -7.41
CA ASP A 291 12.66 -12.81 -8.15
C ASP A 291 11.81 -13.49 -9.25
N ARG A 292 12.41 -14.44 -9.97
CA ARG A 292 11.69 -15.25 -10.97
C ARG A 292 10.55 -16.06 -10.35
N PHE A 293 10.79 -16.72 -9.22
CA PHE A 293 9.76 -17.51 -8.55
C PHE A 293 8.66 -16.63 -7.96
N LEU A 294 9.04 -15.48 -7.39
CA LEU A 294 8.08 -14.52 -6.85
C LEU A 294 7.18 -13.96 -7.97
N LEU A 295 7.79 -13.60 -9.11
CA LEU A 295 7.05 -13.15 -10.30
C LEU A 295 6.12 -14.26 -10.82
N GLN A 296 6.64 -15.47 -11.00
CA GLN A 296 5.84 -16.61 -11.46
C GLN A 296 4.67 -16.86 -10.53
N TYR A 297 4.92 -16.83 -9.22
CA TYR A 297 3.88 -17.03 -8.22
C TYR A 297 2.79 -15.92 -8.28
N SER A 298 3.22 -14.67 -8.48
CA SER A 298 2.29 -13.54 -8.62
C SER A 298 1.44 -13.68 -9.89
N LEU A 299 2.05 -14.11 -11.00
CA LEU A 299 1.35 -14.38 -12.25
C LEU A 299 0.38 -15.56 -12.15
N ASP A 300 0.80 -16.62 -11.46
CA ASP A 300 -0.04 -17.81 -11.24
C ASP A 300 -1.28 -17.53 -10.36
N GLY A 301 -1.23 -16.49 -9.56
CA GLY A 301 -2.36 -16.01 -8.75
C GLY A 301 -3.37 -15.14 -9.52
N MET A 302 -3.04 -14.72 -10.75
CA MET A 302 -3.91 -13.90 -11.58
C MET A 302 -4.81 -14.78 -12.45
N SER A 303 -6.13 -14.55 -12.41
CA SER A 303 -7.13 -15.34 -13.14
C SER A 303 -7.08 -15.17 -14.67
N ASP A 304 -6.49 -14.10 -15.13
CA ASP A 304 -6.41 -13.65 -16.52
C ASP A 304 -5.07 -13.99 -17.19
N ILE A 305 -4.18 -14.68 -16.49
CA ILE A 305 -2.92 -15.14 -17.05
C ILE A 305 -3.07 -16.55 -17.62
N VAL A 306 -2.62 -16.71 -18.87
CA VAL A 306 -2.47 -18.01 -19.54
C VAL A 306 -1.05 -18.14 -20.09
N TYR A 307 -0.55 -19.35 -20.19
CA TYR A 307 0.80 -19.58 -20.74
C TYR A 307 0.74 -19.92 -22.22
N CYS A 308 1.71 -19.41 -22.99
CA CYS A 308 1.85 -19.75 -24.39
C CYS A 308 1.97 -21.28 -24.56
N PRO A 309 1.13 -21.91 -25.42
CA PRO A 309 1.10 -23.36 -25.56
C PRO A 309 2.30 -23.94 -26.30
N ARG A 310 3.16 -23.10 -26.91
CA ARG A 310 4.39 -23.57 -27.56
C ARG A 310 5.41 -24.06 -26.52
N PRO A 311 5.88 -25.33 -26.56
CA PRO A 311 6.78 -25.90 -25.55
C PRO A 311 8.10 -25.14 -25.40
N SER A 312 8.59 -24.54 -26.48
CA SER A 312 9.84 -23.75 -26.48
C SER A 312 9.66 -22.31 -25.98
N CYS A 313 8.44 -21.85 -25.73
CA CYS A 313 8.17 -20.46 -25.35
C CYS A 313 7.62 -20.35 -23.92
N GLN A 314 6.45 -20.90 -23.66
CA GLN A 314 5.77 -20.94 -22.36
C GLN A 314 5.69 -19.57 -21.64
N THR A 315 5.77 -18.45 -22.37
CA THR A 315 5.68 -17.10 -21.82
C THR A 315 4.27 -16.86 -21.28
N ALA A 316 4.15 -16.21 -20.14
CA ALA A 316 2.89 -15.76 -19.57
C ALA A 316 2.24 -14.69 -20.49
N VAL A 317 0.96 -14.83 -20.73
CA VAL A 317 0.16 -13.98 -21.61
C VAL A 317 -1.04 -13.47 -20.81
N LEU A 318 -1.18 -12.16 -20.70
CA LEU A 318 -2.34 -11.52 -20.11
C LEU A 318 -3.49 -11.56 -21.12
N LEU A 319 -4.64 -12.08 -20.71
CA LEU A 319 -5.86 -12.04 -21.51
C LEU A 319 -6.61 -10.75 -21.24
N GLU A 320 -7.11 -10.11 -22.28
CA GLU A 320 -8.06 -9.00 -22.13
C GLU A 320 -9.39 -9.52 -21.58
N SER A 321 -10.08 -8.68 -20.81
CA SER A 321 -11.39 -9.03 -20.25
C SER A 321 -12.33 -9.56 -21.34
N GLU A 322 -12.94 -10.73 -21.11
CA GLU A 322 -13.86 -11.42 -22.01
C GLU A 322 -13.24 -11.94 -23.34
N SER A 323 -11.94 -11.79 -23.57
CA SER A 323 -11.27 -12.30 -24.76
C SER A 323 -10.88 -13.77 -24.63
N SER A 324 -11.21 -14.58 -25.63
CA SER A 324 -10.71 -15.96 -25.76
C SER A 324 -9.40 -16.06 -26.53
N MET A 325 -8.84 -14.91 -26.98
CA MET A 325 -7.60 -14.84 -27.75
C MET A 325 -6.43 -14.42 -26.86
N GLY A 326 -5.40 -15.26 -26.78
CA GLY A 326 -4.11 -14.92 -26.22
C GLY A 326 -3.09 -14.64 -27.33
N VAL A 327 -2.38 -13.52 -27.24
CA VAL A 327 -1.26 -13.20 -28.15
C VAL A 327 0.03 -13.18 -27.36
N CYS A 328 0.93 -14.11 -27.65
CA CYS A 328 2.20 -14.20 -26.97
C CYS A 328 3.13 -13.04 -27.36
N SER A 329 3.55 -12.23 -26.39
CA SER A 329 4.47 -11.12 -26.62
C SER A 329 5.88 -11.55 -27.05
N SER A 330 6.31 -12.78 -26.69
CA SER A 330 7.64 -13.29 -27.00
C SER A 330 7.73 -13.90 -28.39
N CYS A 331 6.74 -14.73 -28.81
CA CYS A 331 6.78 -15.45 -30.08
C CYS A 331 5.66 -15.08 -31.06
N SER A 332 4.85 -14.07 -30.72
CA SER A 332 3.73 -13.53 -31.53
C SER A 332 2.68 -14.58 -31.94
N PHE A 333 2.64 -15.72 -31.20
CA PHE A 333 1.65 -16.77 -31.47
C PHE A 333 0.29 -16.36 -30.91
N ALA A 334 -0.71 -16.26 -31.77
CA ALA A 334 -2.10 -16.05 -31.38
C ALA A 334 -2.80 -17.39 -31.19
N PHE A 335 -3.33 -17.65 -30.02
CA PHE A 335 -3.94 -18.93 -29.63
C PHE A 335 -5.26 -18.73 -28.88
N CYS A 336 -6.10 -19.76 -28.95
CA CYS A 336 -7.32 -19.80 -28.15
C CYS A 336 -6.98 -20.18 -26.70
N ALA A 337 -7.43 -19.37 -25.74
CA ALA A 337 -7.21 -19.63 -24.32
C ALA A 337 -7.81 -20.95 -23.82
N PHE A 338 -8.88 -21.43 -24.50
CA PHE A 338 -9.55 -22.70 -24.14
C PHE A 338 -8.83 -23.94 -24.71
N CYS A 339 -8.73 -24.02 -26.06
CA CYS A 339 -8.19 -25.21 -26.70
C CYS A 339 -6.69 -25.21 -26.89
N LYS A 340 -6.01 -24.10 -26.57
CA LYS A 340 -4.55 -23.93 -26.73
C LYS A 340 -4.03 -24.05 -28.16
N HIS A 341 -4.91 -24.20 -29.16
CA HIS A 341 -4.56 -24.20 -30.60
C HIS A 341 -4.51 -22.79 -31.15
N THR A 342 -4.12 -22.66 -32.42
CA THR A 342 -4.16 -21.37 -33.13
C THR A 342 -5.55 -20.75 -33.00
N TYR A 343 -5.58 -19.43 -32.79
CA TYR A 343 -6.84 -18.72 -32.65
C TYR A 343 -7.77 -18.90 -33.82
N HIS A 344 -9.00 -19.28 -33.57
CA HIS A 344 -10.00 -19.67 -34.57
C HIS A 344 -11.20 -18.70 -34.65
N GLY A 345 -11.10 -17.49 -34.07
CA GLY A 345 -12.14 -16.45 -34.15
C GLY A 345 -13.44 -16.84 -33.47
N ILE A 346 -14.56 -16.54 -34.13
CA ILE A 346 -15.92 -16.78 -33.62
C ILE A 346 -16.35 -18.26 -33.82
N SER A 347 -15.56 -19.06 -34.54
CA SER A 347 -15.87 -20.47 -34.70
C SER A 347 -15.90 -21.19 -33.36
N PRO A 348 -16.81 -22.13 -33.09
CA PRO A 348 -16.82 -22.93 -31.89
C PRO A 348 -15.46 -23.56 -31.65
N CYS A 349 -15.00 -23.52 -30.42
CA CYS A 349 -13.75 -24.18 -30.05
C CYS A 349 -13.84 -25.66 -30.44
N LEU A 350 -12.83 -26.18 -31.13
CA LEU A 350 -12.78 -27.57 -31.58
C LEU A 350 -12.62 -28.59 -30.44
N ILE A 351 -12.69 -28.14 -29.19
CA ILE A 351 -12.85 -29.05 -28.04
C ILE A 351 -14.18 -29.74 -28.22
N ARG A 352 -14.16 -31.03 -28.49
CA ARG A 352 -15.35 -31.85 -28.58
C ARG A 352 -16.12 -31.73 -27.28
N SER A 353 -17.46 -31.72 -27.37
CA SER A 353 -18.33 -31.69 -26.19
C SER A 353 -17.97 -32.79 -25.17
N ASP A 354 -17.41 -33.88 -25.62
CA ASP A 354 -16.94 -34.99 -24.77
C ASP A 354 -15.72 -34.63 -23.93
N ASP A 355 -14.79 -33.81 -24.45
CA ASP A 355 -13.61 -33.36 -23.70
C ASP A 355 -13.98 -32.29 -22.68
N MET A 356 -14.96 -31.43 -22.97
CA MET A 356 -15.48 -30.47 -21.99
C MET A 356 -16.20 -31.15 -20.84
N ARG A 357 -16.99 -32.22 -21.14
CA ARG A 357 -17.66 -33.00 -20.10
C ARG A 357 -16.67 -33.73 -19.20
N LYS A 358 -15.61 -34.32 -19.78
CA LYS A 358 -14.54 -34.98 -19.01
C LYS A 358 -13.84 -33.99 -18.08
N LEU A 359 -13.49 -32.80 -18.62
CA LEU A 359 -12.85 -31.76 -17.84
C LEU A 359 -13.76 -31.24 -16.70
N HIS A 360 -15.08 -31.12 -16.97
CA HIS A 360 -16.08 -30.79 -15.95
C HIS A 360 -16.14 -31.88 -14.87
N ASP A 361 -16.21 -33.13 -15.25
CA ASP A 361 -16.34 -34.26 -14.32
C ASP A 361 -15.04 -34.43 -13.49
N GLU A 362 -13.85 -34.22 -14.13
CA GLU A 362 -12.56 -34.18 -13.46
C GLU A 362 -12.50 -33.03 -12.44
N TYR A 363 -12.91 -31.81 -12.81
CA TYR A 363 -12.91 -30.65 -11.91
C TYR A 363 -13.88 -30.80 -10.76
N THR A 364 -15.07 -31.36 -11.02
CA THR A 364 -16.11 -31.55 -9.98
C THR A 364 -15.70 -32.61 -8.96
N SER A 365 -15.00 -33.67 -9.40
CA SER A 365 -14.53 -34.78 -8.55
C SER A 365 -13.15 -34.57 -7.93
N ALA A 366 -12.41 -33.54 -8.37
CA ALA A 366 -11.05 -33.26 -7.94
C ALA A 366 -10.98 -32.76 -6.48
N SER A 367 -9.89 -33.10 -5.81
CA SER A 367 -9.53 -32.52 -4.51
C SER A 367 -9.22 -31.02 -4.62
N GLU A 368 -9.22 -30.31 -3.50
CA GLU A 368 -8.93 -28.84 -3.50
C GLU A 368 -7.52 -28.50 -4.06
N GLU A 369 -6.56 -29.41 -3.91
CA GLU A 369 -5.20 -29.25 -4.48
C GLU A 369 -5.22 -29.44 -6.00
N GLU A 370 -5.93 -30.43 -6.49
CA GLU A 370 -6.11 -30.71 -7.92
C GLU A 370 -6.93 -29.60 -8.58
N LYS A 371 -7.98 -29.11 -7.94
CA LYS A 371 -8.74 -27.94 -8.42
C LYS A 371 -7.85 -26.72 -8.58
N LYS A 372 -6.99 -26.41 -7.59
CA LYS A 372 -6.01 -25.33 -7.69
C LYS A 372 -5.04 -25.54 -8.83
N PHE A 373 -4.61 -26.77 -9.07
CA PHE A 373 -3.74 -27.11 -10.19
C PHE A 373 -4.43 -26.90 -11.55
N MET A 374 -5.71 -27.33 -11.66
CA MET A 374 -6.53 -27.12 -12.85
C MET A 374 -6.83 -25.65 -13.08
N GLU A 375 -7.17 -24.89 -12.02
CA GLU A 375 -7.35 -23.44 -12.06
C GLU A 375 -6.07 -22.74 -12.51
N LYS A 376 -4.90 -23.17 -12.04
CA LYS A 376 -3.60 -22.69 -12.46
C LYS A 376 -3.32 -22.96 -13.94
N ARG A 377 -3.75 -24.13 -14.45
CA ARG A 377 -3.51 -24.56 -15.81
C ARG A 377 -4.45 -23.92 -16.84
N PHE A 378 -5.72 -23.73 -16.48
CA PHE A 378 -6.79 -23.31 -17.42
C PHE A 378 -7.32 -21.89 -17.13
N GLY A 379 -7.00 -21.31 -15.97
CA GLY A 379 -7.54 -20.04 -15.48
C GLY A 379 -8.87 -20.27 -14.73
N LYS A 380 -8.96 -19.75 -13.49
CA LYS A 380 -10.10 -19.96 -12.58
C LYS A 380 -11.44 -19.50 -13.17
N GLN A 381 -11.47 -18.27 -13.66
CA GLN A 381 -12.68 -17.66 -14.21
C GLN A 381 -13.21 -18.43 -15.44
N ARG A 382 -12.31 -18.93 -16.25
CA ARG A 382 -12.67 -19.68 -17.46
C ARG A 382 -13.13 -21.09 -17.17
N LEU A 383 -12.56 -21.72 -16.17
CA LEU A 383 -13.00 -23.02 -15.69
C LEU A 383 -14.41 -22.91 -15.10
N GLN A 384 -14.70 -21.85 -14.36
CA GLN A 384 -16.02 -21.57 -13.83
C GLN A 384 -17.05 -21.33 -14.96
N GLN A 385 -16.72 -20.54 -15.96
CA GLN A 385 -17.59 -20.34 -17.15
C GLN A 385 -17.88 -21.66 -17.86
N MET A 386 -16.86 -22.53 -18.08
CA MET A 386 -17.07 -23.83 -18.66
C MET A 386 -17.96 -24.73 -17.83
N VAL A 387 -17.80 -24.70 -16.49
CA VAL A 387 -18.66 -25.46 -15.56
C VAL A 387 -20.09 -24.99 -15.67
N GLU A 388 -20.31 -23.67 -15.68
CA GLU A 388 -21.65 -23.09 -15.85
C GLU A 388 -22.28 -23.44 -17.21
N GLU A 389 -21.48 -23.43 -18.31
CA GLU A 389 -21.96 -23.83 -19.64
C GLU A 389 -22.38 -25.30 -19.67
N VAL A 390 -21.58 -26.21 -19.10
CA VAL A 390 -21.89 -27.64 -19.05
C VAL A 390 -23.10 -27.93 -18.17
N VAL A 391 -23.21 -27.22 -17.02
CA VAL A 391 -24.40 -27.29 -16.16
C VAL A 391 -25.63 -26.80 -16.88
N SER A 392 -25.54 -25.68 -17.59
CA SER A 392 -26.63 -25.12 -18.39
C SER A 392 -27.02 -26.07 -19.54
N GLU A 393 -26.04 -26.70 -20.21
CA GLU A 393 -26.30 -27.67 -21.26
C GLU A 393 -26.95 -28.95 -20.73
N LYS A 394 -26.48 -29.48 -19.59
CA LYS A 394 -27.10 -30.62 -18.90
C LYS A 394 -28.54 -30.29 -18.46
N TRP A 395 -28.75 -29.09 -17.91
CA TRP A 395 -30.08 -28.62 -17.50
C TRP A 395 -31.03 -28.51 -18.70
N LEU A 396 -30.57 -27.89 -19.81
CA LEU A 396 -31.32 -27.83 -21.07
C LEU A 396 -31.64 -29.20 -21.62
N TYR A 397 -30.71 -30.16 -21.56
CA TYR A 397 -30.94 -31.53 -22.03
C TYR A 397 -31.95 -32.27 -21.17
N SER A 398 -31.97 -32.03 -19.86
CA SER A 398 -32.91 -32.65 -18.95
C SER A 398 -34.31 -32.02 -18.98
N ASN A 399 -34.39 -30.71 -19.22
CA ASN A 399 -35.64 -29.94 -19.09
C ASN A 399 -36.20 -29.44 -20.42
N ALA A 400 -35.47 -29.61 -21.54
CA ALA A 400 -35.94 -29.23 -22.86
C ALA A 400 -36.08 -30.45 -23.76
N LYS A 401 -37.14 -30.47 -24.61
CA LYS A 401 -37.33 -31.47 -25.65
C LYS A 401 -37.22 -30.81 -27.01
N GLN A 402 -36.78 -31.54 -28.03
CA GLN A 402 -36.64 -31.00 -29.37
C GLN A 402 -38.00 -31.09 -30.12
N CYS A 403 -38.39 -29.99 -30.79
CA CYS A 403 -39.54 -30.00 -31.67
C CYS A 403 -39.42 -31.11 -32.72
N PRO A 404 -40.43 -31.99 -32.87
CA PRO A 404 -40.40 -33.09 -33.83
C PRO A 404 -40.25 -32.61 -35.27
N THR A 405 -40.74 -31.40 -35.58
CA THR A 405 -40.75 -30.84 -36.91
C THR A 405 -39.48 -30.06 -37.27
N CYS A 406 -39.02 -29.14 -36.41
CA CYS A 406 -37.91 -28.24 -36.78
C CYS A 406 -36.67 -28.39 -35.88
N LYS A 407 -36.66 -29.31 -34.95
CA LYS A 407 -35.56 -29.66 -34.00
C LYS A 407 -35.14 -28.52 -33.05
N ALA A 408 -35.92 -27.43 -32.98
CA ALA A 408 -35.66 -26.38 -31.99
C ALA A 408 -35.91 -26.94 -30.57
N SER A 409 -34.98 -26.63 -29.65
CA SER A 409 -35.17 -26.97 -28.25
C SER A 409 -36.30 -26.16 -27.64
N ILE A 410 -37.20 -26.82 -26.94
CA ILE A 410 -38.37 -26.23 -26.28
C ILE A 410 -38.39 -26.68 -24.88
N GLN A 411 -38.57 -25.74 -23.95
CA GLN A 411 -38.81 -25.99 -22.54
C GLN A 411 -40.29 -25.86 -22.25
N LYS A 412 -40.83 -26.79 -21.44
CA LYS A 412 -42.16 -26.64 -20.84
C LYS A 412 -41.99 -25.96 -19.48
N ILE A 413 -42.52 -24.75 -19.34
CA ILE A 413 -42.45 -24.00 -18.10
C ILE A 413 -43.63 -24.45 -17.21
N ASP A 414 -44.81 -24.47 -17.78
CA ASP A 414 -46.01 -24.94 -17.11
C ASP A 414 -47.14 -25.20 -18.13
N GLY A 415 -48.27 -25.74 -17.69
CA GLY A 415 -49.44 -25.95 -18.52
C GLY A 415 -49.55 -27.34 -19.15
N CYS A 416 -50.51 -27.53 -20.05
CA CYS A 416 -50.91 -28.82 -20.61
C CYS A 416 -49.85 -29.47 -21.52
N ASN A 417 -49.93 -30.78 -21.76
CA ASN A 417 -49.00 -31.55 -22.60
C ASN A 417 -49.15 -31.31 -24.09
N LYS A 418 -50.12 -30.48 -24.50
CA LYS A 418 -50.21 -29.98 -25.92
C LYS A 418 -49.32 -28.79 -26.08
N MET A 419 -48.20 -28.94 -26.77
CA MET A 419 -47.23 -27.92 -27.00
C MET A 419 -47.32 -27.26 -28.39
N THR A 420 -46.90 -26.00 -28.44
CA THR A 420 -46.78 -25.25 -29.71
C THR A 420 -45.35 -24.79 -29.87
N CYS A 421 -44.70 -25.18 -30.93
CA CYS A 421 -43.36 -24.72 -31.25
C CYS A 421 -43.36 -23.24 -31.65
N ILE A 422 -42.61 -22.40 -30.91
CA ILE A 422 -42.51 -20.95 -31.18
C ILE A 422 -41.87 -20.68 -32.56
N LYS A 423 -40.92 -21.55 -32.98
CA LYS A 423 -40.17 -21.35 -34.24
C LYS A 423 -40.96 -21.76 -35.48
N CYS A 424 -41.55 -22.94 -35.50
CA CYS A 424 -42.27 -23.46 -36.70
C CYS A 424 -43.79 -23.54 -36.54
N ARG A 425 -44.32 -23.17 -35.37
CA ARG A 425 -45.75 -23.18 -35.05
C ARG A 425 -46.43 -24.55 -35.19
N ALA A 426 -45.66 -25.65 -35.19
CA ALA A 426 -46.19 -26.99 -35.19
C ALA A 426 -46.74 -27.33 -33.77
N TYR A 427 -47.89 -28.08 -33.74
CA TYR A 427 -48.41 -28.65 -32.51
C TYR A 427 -47.83 -30.04 -32.29
N PHE A 428 -47.45 -30.38 -31.08
CA PHE A 428 -46.91 -31.67 -30.72
C PHE A 428 -47.24 -32.04 -29.24
N CYS A 429 -47.21 -33.32 -28.96
CA CYS A 429 -47.41 -33.82 -27.62
C CYS A 429 -46.10 -33.82 -26.85
N TRP A 430 -46.08 -33.22 -25.64
CA TRP A 430 -44.90 -33.21 -24.77
C TRP A 430 -44.48 -34.60 -24.24
N LEU A 431 -45.48 -35.52 -24.07
CA LEU A 431 -45.23 -36.86 -23.55
C LEU A 431 -44.57 -37.79 -24.57
N CYS A 432 -45.19 -37.94 -25.76
CA CYS A 432 -44.72 -38.88 -26.79
C CYS A 432 -43.99 -38.23 -27.96
N MET A 433 -43.87 -36.89 -28.00
CA MET A 433 -43.22 -36.09 -29.04
C MET A 433 -43.87 -36.24 -30.45
N GLU A 434 -45.08 -36.80 -30.56
CA GLU A 434 -45.82 -36.91 -31.80
C GLU A 434 -46.34 -35.55 -32.27
N THR A 435 -46.31 -35.28 -33.58
CA THR A 435 -46.91 -34.11 -34.19
C THR A 435 -48.43 -34.21 -34.19
N LEU A 436 -49.08 -33.16 -33.67
CA LEU A 436 -50.54 -33.11 -33.55
C LEU A 436 -51.19 -32.45 -34.75
N SER A 437 -52.45 -32.88 -35.04
CA SER A 437 -53.24 -32.30 -36.15
C SER A 437 -53.48 -30.81 -35.91
N ARG A 438 -53.33 -29.98 -36.96
CA ARG A 438 -53.64 -28.55 -36.89
C ARG A 438 -55.11 -28.24 -36.74
N SER A 439 -55.97 -29.13 -37.27
CA SER A 439 -57.41 -28.94 -37.20
C SER A 439 -58.01 -29.30 -35.83
N ASN A 440 -57.48 -30.33 -35.17
CA ASN A 440 -57.88 -30.70 -33.80
C ASN A 440 -56.70 -31.28 -33.02
N PRO A 441 -55.90 -30.45 -32.41
CA PRO A 441 -54.70 -30.90 -31.68
C PRO A 441 -55.00 -31.66 -30.39
N TYR A 442 -56.23 -31.59 -29.86
CA TYR A 442 -56.62 -32.26 -28.63
C TYR A 442 -57.16 -33.69 -28.89
N GLN A 443 -57.42 -34.07 -30.16
CA GLN A 443 -57.88 -35.40 -30.49
C GLN A 443 -56.95 -36.51 -29.99
N HIS A 444 -55.63 -36.25 -30.02
CA HIS A 444 -54.59 -37.15 -29.51
C HIS A 444 -54.77 -37.52 -28.02
N PHE A 445 -55.30 -36.61 -27.22
CA PHE A 445 -55.51 -36.84 -25.77
C PHE A 445 -56.93 -37.37 -25.49
N ASN A 446 -57.86 -37.28 -26.44
CA ASN A 446 -59.24 -37.70 -26.27
C ASN A 446 -59.55 -39.04 -26.98
N ALA A 447 -58.63 -39.58 -27.79
CA ALA A 447 -58.84 -40.84 -28.46
C ALA A 447 -58.47 -42.03 -27.59
N PRO A 448 -59.39 -42.99 -27.32
CA PRO A 448 -59.14 -44.12 -26.44
C PRO A 448 -57.98 -45.04 -26.89
N GLY A 449 -57.56 -44.97 -28.14
CA GLY A 449 -56.44 -45.74 -28.68
C GLY A 449 -55.07 -45.03 -28.61
N SER A 450 -54.99 -43.78 -28.12
CA SER A 450 -53.77 -43.04 -27.97
C SER A 450 -53.01 -43.42 -26.68
N GLN A 451 -51.71 -43.51 -26.77
CA GLN A 451 -50.85 -43.71 -25.60
C GLN A 451 -50.95 -42.56 -24.57
N CYS A 452 -51.45 -41.41 -25.04
CA CYS A 452 -51.56 -40.21 -24.19
C CYS A 452 -53.06 -39.90 -23.84
N PHE A 453 -53.95 -40.91 -23.96
CA PHE A 453 -55.37 -40.75 -23.64
C PHE A 453 -55.52 -40.29 -22.16
N ASN A 454 -56.31 -39.23 -21.93
CA ASN A 454 -56.58 -38.59 -20.64
C ASN A 454 -55.31 -38.06 -19.89
N ARG A 455 -54.15 -37.90 -20.61
CA ARG A 455 -52.91 -37.45 -19.99
C ARG A 455 -52.56 -35.99 -20.36
N LEU A 456 -53.54 -35.18 -20.75
CA LEU A 456 -53.35 -33.81 -21.19
C LEU A 456 -52.71 -32.93 -20.12
N PHE A 457 -53.03 -33.12 -18.87
CA PHE A 457 -52.57 -32.36 -17.73
C PHE A 457 -51.67 -33.16 -16.78
N GLU A 458 -51.24 -34.34 -17.18
CA GLU A 458 -50.33 -35.15 -16.36
C GLU A 458 -48.97 -34.46 -16.13
N GLY A 459 -48.54 -34.41 -14.88
CA GLY A 459 -47.26 -33.80 -14.45
C GLY A 459 -47.36 -32.29 -14.19
N ILE A 460 -48.57 -31.77 -14.02
CA ILE A 460 -48.77 -30.44 -13.43
C ILE A 460 -48.91 -30.69 -11.92
N GLU A 461 -48.05 -30.06 -11.14
CA GLU A 461 -48.19 -29.97 -9.70
C GLU A 461 -49.42 -29.05 -9.46
N GLU A 462 -50.47 -29.59 -8.81
CA GLU A 462 -51.56 -28.77 -8.32
C GLU A 462 -50.99 -27.98 -7.14
N ASP A 463 -50.86 -26.65 -7.27
CA ASP A 463 -50.60 -25.80 -6.12
C ASP A 463 -51.66 -26.07 -5.06
N GLU A 464 -51.27 -26.64 -3.94
CA GLU A 464 -52.14 -26.81 -2.77
C GLU A 464 -52.69 -25.42 -2.41
N ASP A 465 -54.01 -25.34 -2.37
CA ASP A 465 -54.82 -24.16 -2.13
C ASP A 465 -54.25 -23.31 -0.99
N ILE A 466 -53.83 -22.10 -1.34
CA ILE A 466 -53.70 -21.02 -0.36
C ILE A 466 -55.16 -20.77 0.12
N GLU A 467 -55.49 -21.23 1.31
CA GLU A 467 -56.70 -20.82 2.01
C GLU A 467 -56.68 -19.29 2.11
N ASP A 468 -57.56 -18.65 1.34
CA ASP A 468 -57.87 -17.23 1.45
C ASP A 468 -58.49 -16.99 2.84
N ASP A 469 -57.70 -16.59 3.83
CA ASP A 469 -58.16 -15.91 5.02
C ASP A 469 -58.55 -14.46 4.64
N ASP A 470 -59.68 -14.33 3.93
CA ASP A 470 -60.44 -13.11 3.81
C ASP A 470 -61.31 -12.95 5.05
N ASP A 471 -60.83 -12.28 6.10
CA ASP A 471 -61.69 -11.52 7.01
C ASP A 471 -60.84 -10.47 7.76
N ASP A 472 -61.28 -9.18 7.62
CA ASP A 472 -60.94 -7.98 8.37
C ASP A 472 -60.18 -6.86 7.69
N TRP A 473 -60.89 -6.22 6.73
CA TRP A 473 -60.60 -4.81 6.42
C TRP A 473 -61.88 -3.98 6.20
N TRP A 474 -62.85 -4.01 7.16
CA TRP A 474 -63.87 -2.97 7.30
C TRP A 474 -64.19 -2.75 8.79
N ASN A 475 -63.35 -1.87 9.43
CA ASN A 475 -63.78 -0.98 10.53
C ASN A 475 -62.59 -0.26 11.13
N VAL A 476 -62.35 0.96 10.77
CA VAL A 476 -62.23 2.24 11.47
C VAL A 476 -61.70 3.30 10.51
#